data_625b39d6b4fb5d5d06a2e72394d987b6
#
_entry.id   625b39d6b4fb5d5d06a2e72394d987b6
#
_cell.length_a   1.000
_cell.length_b   1.000
_cell.length_c   1.000
_cell.angle_alpha   90.00
_cell.angle_beta   90.00
_cell.angle_gamma   90.00
#
_symmetry.space_group_name_H-M   'P 1'
#
loop_
_entity.id
_entity.type
_entity.pdbx_description
1 polymer ?
#
loop_
_entity_poly.entity_id
_entity_poly.type
_entity_poly.pdbx_seq_one_letter_code
_entity_poly.pdbx_strand_id
1 'polypeptide(L)'
;MTTLLSTIHSPEDLKRLRRDQLPELAQEIRDRLIECCSITGGHIGASLGVVELSIALLYEFDSPGDKIVWDVGHQAYAWKLLTGRNEQFPTLRQEGGISGFLKRSESDHDQFGAGHAGTAMSAALGMATARDLKGEQHKVVAVVGDGALTCGLSYEGMNNAGHSERDIILIVNDNGMSISPNVGAISKMLGRIVADPRTNRLRERIKGMTFALRGVFGEGVVDFAKNVEESVKNLFSPGMLFEELGFRYFGPIDGHDLQKLCDTLKFVRGMTGPRVVHVMTQKGKGFSFAESNQEKWHGLAAYDPVTGEARKKSSGPPTWTQVFGAGLTALAAEHPELVAVTAAMPSGTGTSVFQEKYPERFFDVGIAEGHAVTFAGGLATQGIRPVCAIYSTFLQRAYD
;
A
#
# COMPACT_ATOMS: atom_id res chain seq x y z
N MET A 1 25.93 1.85 -23.06
CA MET A 1 25.77 3.22 -22.50
C MET A 1 25.62 3.06 -21.01
N THR A 2 26.24 3.93 -20.22
CA THR A 2 26.08 3.93 -18.75
C THR A 2 24.69 4.48 -18.44
N THR A 3 23.83 3.72 -17.76
CA THR A 3 22.49 4.15 -17.34
C THR A 3 22.57 4.99 -16.09
N LEU A 4 21.58 5.85 -15.81
CA LEU A 4 21.52 6.62 -14.56
C LEU A 4 21.48 5.68 -13.34
N LEU A 5 20.69 4.60 -13.40
CA LEU A 5 20.59 3.62 -12.32
C LEU A 5 21.94 2.96 -11.98
N SER A 6 22.81 2.76 -12.99
CA SER A 6 24.14 2.18 -12.77
C SER A 6 25.10 3.09 -12.03
N THR A 7 24.79 4.38 -11.90
CA THR A 7 25.57 5.37 -11.13
C THR A 7 25.04 5.57 -9.72
N ILE A 8 23.92 4.96 -9.35
CA ILE A 8 23.31 5.08 -8.02
C ILE A 8 23.74 3.91 -7.14
N HIS A 9 24.64 4.18 -6.21
CA HIS A 9 25.12 3.23 -5.21
C HIS A 9 24.59 3.56 -3.80
N SER A 10 24.04 4.76 -3.62
CA SER A 10 23.49 5.24 -2.36
C SER A 10 22.41 6.31 -2.59
N PRO A 11 21.58 6.64 -1.60
CA PRO A 11 20.65 7.76 -1.68
C PRO A 11 21.32 9.12 -1.95
N GLU A 12 22.56 9.29 -1.54
CA GLU A 12 23.35 10.51 -1.79
C GLU A 12 23.62 10.69 -3.30
N ASP A 13 23.87 9.61 -4.03
CA ASP A 13 24.04 9.67 -5.49
C ASP A 13 22.74 10.06 -6.19
N LEU A 14 21.59 9.51 -5.74
CA LEU A 14 20.27 9.89 -6.23
C LEU A 14 20.03 11.41 -6.05
N LYS A 15 20.37 11.97 -4.90
CA LYS A 15 20.18 13.41 -4.60
C LYS A 15 21.05 14.33 -5.47
N ARG A 16 22.09 13.83 -6.12
CA ARG A 16 22.90 14.61 -7.07
C ARG A 16 22.24 14.75 -8.45
N LEU A 17 21.25 13.91 -8.77
CA LEU A 17 20.50 14.04 -10.02
C LEU A 17 19.65 15.30 -10.01
N ARG A 18 19.51 15.92 -11.18
CA ARG A 18 18.52 16.97 -11.39
C ARG A 18 17.13 16.36 -11.45
N ARG A 19 16.13 17.11 -11.05
CA ARG A 19 14.73 16.64 -11.05
C ARG A 19 14.21 16.23 -12.42
N ASP A 20 14.71 16.83 -13.49
CA ASP A 20 14.36 16.47 -14.89
C ASP A 20 14.93 15.12 -15.33
N GLN A 21 15.89 14.55 -14.61
CA GLN A 21 16.43 13.20 -14.84
C GLN A 21 15.67 12.09 -14.11
N LEU A 22 14.87 12.43 -13.08
CA LEU A 22 14.15 11.43 -12.27
C LEU A 22 13.15 10.58 -13.06
N PRO A 23 12.42 11.11 -14.08
CA PRO A 23 11.55 10.28 -14.91
C PRO A 23 12.32 9.22 -15.75
N GLU A 24 13.50 9.55 -16.25
CA GLU A 24 14.39 8.59 -16.94
C GLU A 24 14.86 7.50 -15.99
N LEU A 25 15.31 7.88 -14.79
CA LEU A 25 15.67 6.93 -13.73
C LEU A 25 14.49 6.01 -13.36
N ALA A 26 13.27 6.53 -13.28
CA ALA A 26 12.09 5.73 -12.98
C ALA A 26 11.84 4.66 -14.05
N GLN A 27 12.07 4.97 -15.34
CA GLN A 27 11.96 3.99 -16.41
C GLN A 27 13.05 2.93 -16.33
N GLU A 28 14.31 3.31 -16.11
CA GLU A 28 15.42 2.36 -15.95
C GLU A 28 15.20 1.40 -14.77
N ILE A 29 14.64 1.89 -13.65
CA ILE A 29 14.24 1.05 -12.51
C ILE A 29 13.17 0.05 -12.93
N ARG A 30 12.14 0.46 -13.68
CA ARG A 30 11.09 -0.45 -14.17
C ARG A 30 11.68 -1.55 -15.06
N ASP A 31 12.51 -1.17 -16.01
CA ASP A 31 13.16 -2.11 -16.92
C ASP A 31 13.99 -3.13 -16.14
N ARG A 32 14.73 -2.67 -15.14
CA ARG A 32 15.53 -3.53 -14.26
C ARG A 32 14.67 -4.47 -13.41
N LEU A 33 13.54 -4.00 -12.87
CA LEU A 33 12.59 -4.82 -12.13
C LEU A 33 11.97 -5.90 -13.03
N ILE A 34 11.54 -5.57 -14.24
CA ILE A 34 10.96 -6.51 -15.21
C ILE A 34 11.98 -7.57 -15.59
N GLU A 35 13.19 -7.16 -15.95
CA GLU A 35 14.30 -8.06 -16.30
C GLU A 35 14.58 -9.07 -15.19
N CYS A 36 14.89 -8.60 -13.99
CA CYS A 36 15.28 -9.47 -12.88
C CYS A 36 14.14 -10.37 -12.41
N CYS A 37 12.93 -9.81 -12.19
CA CYS A 37 11.79 -10.59 -11.74
C CYS A 37 11.29 -11.60 -12.80
N SER A 38 11.60 -11.40 -14.08
CA SER A 38 11.31 -12.40 -15.11
C SER A 38 12.08 -13.71 -14.88
N ILE A 39 13.20 -13.65 -14.18
CA ILE A 39 14.08 -14.78 -13.86
C ILE A 39 13.81 -15.32 -12.45
N THR A 40 13.79 -14.44 -11.46
CA THR A 40 13.69 -14.81 -10.04
C THR A 40 12.26 -14.96 -9.55
N GLY A 41 11.29 -14.40 -10.25
CA GLY A 41 9.96 -14.14 -9.74
C GLY A 41 9.96 -13.00 -8.72
N GLY A 42 8.81 -12.74 -8.10
CA GLY A 42 8.68 -11.72 -7.04
C GLY A 42 7.38 -10.93 -7.09
N HIS A 43 7.30 -9.91 -6.24
CA HIS A 43 6.15 -9.01 -6.10
C HIS A 43 6.28 -7.82 -7.07
N ILE A 44 6.27 -8.12 -8.38
CA ILE A 44 6.58 -7.13 -9.40
C ILE A 44 5.49 -6.05 -9.53
N GLY A 45 4.21 -6.43 -9.53
CA GLY A 45 3.11 -5.47 -9.71
C GLY A 45 3.09 -4.38 -8.63
N ALA A 46 3.24 -4.77 -7.36
CA ALA A 46 3.31 -3.82 -6.26
C ALA A 46 4.54 -2.91 -6.34
N SER A 47 5.71 -3.48 -6.71
CA SER A 47 6.96 -2.74 -6.82
C SER A 47 6.98 -1.73 -7.96
N LEU A 48 6.40 -2.07 -9.12
CA LEU A 48 6.25 -1.15 -10.25
C LEU A 48 5.36 0.05 -9.93
N GLY A 49 4.34 -0.15 -9.07
CA GLY A 49 3.42 0.91 -8.67
C GLY A 49 4.05 1.99 -7.78
N VAL A 50 5.16 1.72 -7.11
CA VAL A 50 5.78 2.63 -6.14
C VAL A 50 7.20 3.07 -6.53
N VAL A 51 7.56 2.99 -7.80
CA VAL A 51 8.89 3.42 -8.28
C VAL A 51 9.09 4.90 -8.00
N GLU A 52 8.18 5.76 -8.43
CA GLU A 52 8.26 7.21 -8.19
C GLU A 52 8.21 7.56 -6.72
N LEU A 53 7.37 6.86 -5.93
CA LEU A 53 7.31 7.07 -4.49
C LEU A 53 8.65 6.73 -3.82
N SER A 54 9.30 5.63 -4.23
CA SER A 54 10.63 5.25 -3.72
C SER A 54 11.70 6.29 -4.05
N ILE A 55 11.70 6.79 -5.30
CA ILE A 55 12.59 7.87 -5.73
C ILE A 55 12.36 9.12 -4.89
N ALA A 56 11.10 9.58 -4.80
CA ALA A 56 10.77 10.83 -4.11
C ALA A 56 11.07 10.76 -2.61
N LEU A 57 10.84 9.62 -1.96
CA LEU A 57 11.18 9.42 -0.56
C LEU A 57 12.69 9.53 -0.32
N LEU A 58 13.52 8.85 -1.11
CA LEU A 58 14.97 8.91 -0.96
C LEU A 58 15.57 10.24 -1.44
N TYR A 59 14.88 10.96 -2.32
CA TYR A 59 15.29 12.27 -2.79
C TYR A 59 15.06 13.36 -1.73
N GLU A 60 13.92 13.29 -1.01
CA GLU A 60 13.51 14.34 -0.06
C GLU A 60 13.83 14.02 1.41
N PHE A 61 14.06 12.75 1.78
CA PHE A 61 14.43 12.35 3.14
C PHE A 61 15.87 11.83 3.21
N ASP A 62 16.46 11.85 4.40
CA ASP A 62 17.87 11.53 4.63
C ASP A 62 18.01 10.12 5.23
N SER A 63 17.64 9.07 4.45
CA SER A 63 17.83 7.67 4.84
C SER A 63 19.34 7.30 4.87
N PRO A 64 19.83 6.58 5.90
CA PRO A 64 19.11 5.91 6.98
C PRO A 64 18.88 6.78 8.23
N GLY A 65 19.28 8.04 8.23
CA GLY A 65 19.07 8.98 9.34
C GLY A 65 17.58 9.13 9.63
N ASP A 66 16.80 9.59 8.65
CA ASP A 66 15.35 9.55 8.68
C ASP A 66 14.86 8.08 8.59
N LYS A 67 13.82 7.73 9.34
CA LYS A 67 13.30 6.36 9.45
C LYS A 67 12.11 6.17 8.53
N ILE A 68 12.27 5.39 7.47
CA ILE A 68 11.20 5.09 6.51
C ILE A 68 10.82 3.61 6.64
N VAL A 69 9.59 3.36 7.10
CA VAL A 69 9.06 2.03 7.39
C VAL A 69 8.02 1.66 6.35
N TRP A 70 8.33 0.68 5.53
CA TRP A 70 7.40 0.12 4.54
C TRP A 70 6.54 -0.96 5.16
N ASP A 71 5.22 -0.84 5.04
CA ASP A 71 4.30 -1.88 5.48
C ASP A 71 4.43 -3.11 4.58
N VAL A 72 4.49 -4.31 5.16
CA VAL A 72 4.81 -5.56 4.45
C VAL A 72 6.22 -5.58 3.86
N GLY A 73 6.60 -4.58 3.08
CA GLY A 73 7.91 -4.47 2.43
C GLY A 73 8.06 -5.25 1.11
N HIS A 74 6.98 -5.89 0.62
CA HIS A 74 6.97 -6.62 -0.66
C HIS A 74 7.04 -5.71 -1.90
N GLN A 75 6.61 -4.46 -1.76
CA GLN A 75 6.61 -3.44 -2.81
C GLN A 75 7.95 -2.69 -2.94
N ALA A 76 8.90 -2.92 -2.04
CA ALA A 76 10.11 -2.10 -1.88
C ALA A 76 11.31 -2.54 -2.75
N TYR A 77 11.09 -3.08 -3.95
CA TYR A 77 12.20 -3.50 -4.82
C TYR A 77 12.96 -2.30 -5.39
N ALA A 78 12.25 -1.23 -5.81
CA ALA A 78 12.88 0.02 -6.22
C ALA A 78 13.73 0.63 -5.08
N TRP A 79 13.24 0.53 -3.83
CA TRP A 79 13.99 0.92 -2.63
C TRP A 79 15.33 0.18 -2.52
N LYS A 80 15.33 -1.15 -2.74
CA LYS A 80 16.56 -1.95 -2.71
C LYS A 80 17.55 -1.52 -3.78
N LEU A 81 17.09 -1.26 -5.00
CA LEU A 81 17.95 -0.78 -6.09
C LEU A 81 18.60 0.56 -5.74
N LEU A 82 17.84 1.50 -5.19
CA LEU A 82 18.29 2.85 -4.87
C LEU A 82 19.12 2.96 -3.58
N THR A 83 19.16 1.89 -2.78
CA THR A 83 19.92 1.79 -1.52
C THR A 83 21.11 0.82 -1.62
N GLY A 84 21.76 0.77 -2.79
CA GLY A 84 23.03 0.09 -3.01
C GLY A 84 22.98 -1.40 -3.31
N ARG A 85 21.79 -1.96 -3.58
CA ARG A 85 21.63 -3.41 -3.86
C ARG A 85 21.40 -3.74 -5.33
N ASN A 86 21.69 -2.82 -6.27
CA ASN A 86 21.47 -3.03 -7.70
C ASN A 86 22.31 -4.19 -8.26
N GLU A 87 23.58 -4.30 -7.89
CA GLU A 87 24.46 -5.39 -8.32
C GLU A 87 24.00 -6.75 -7.79
N GLN A 88 23.48 -6.79 -6.56
CA GLN A 88 22.99 -8.01 -5.92
C GLN A 88 21.56 -8.37 -6.35
N PHE A 89 20.85 -7.46 -7.03
CA PHE A 89 19.43 -7.62 -7.35
C PHE A 89 19.08 -8.88 -8.15
N PRO A 90 19.94 -9.40 -9.05
CA PRO A 90 19.73 -10.69 -9.73
C PRO A 90 19.62 -11.91 -8.77
N THR A 91 20.05 -11.77 -7.51
CA THR A 91 19.95 -12.83 -6.50
C THR A 91 18.66 -12.73 -5.66
N LEU A 92 17.73 -11.84 -6.03
CA LEU A 92 16.47 -11.61 -5.31
C LEU A 92 15.73 -12.94 -5.11
N ARG A 93 15.37 -13.26 -3.85
CA ARG A 93 14.64 -14.48 -3.46
C ARG A 93 15.37 -15.82 -3.77
N GLN A 94 16.66 -15.76 -4.07
CA GLN A 94 17.48 -16.95 -4.25
C GLN A 94 18.15 -17.34 -2.91
N GLU A 95 18.54 -18.59 -2.78
CA GLU A 95 19.31 -19.06 -1.62
C GLU A 95 20.64 -18.30 -1.52
N GLY A 96 20.94 -17.75 -0.34
CA GLY A 96 22.12 -16.90 -0.12
C GLY A 96 22.05 -15.51 -0.76
N GLY A 97 20.96 -15.18 -1.45
CA GLY A 97 20.72 -13.88 -2.07
C GLY A 97 19.93 -12.92 -1.19
N ILE A 98 19.51 -11.78 -1.80
CA ILE A 98 18.71 -10.78 -1.11
C ILE A 98 17.25 -11.19 -0.94
N SER A 99 16.65 -10.81 0.19
CA SER A 99 15.26 -11.13 0.55
C SER A 99 14.25 -10.46 -0.38
N GLY A 100 13.11 -11.13 -0.59
CA GLY A 100 11.94 -10.55 -1.26
C GLY A 100 11.18 -9.51 -0.42
N PHE A 101 11.62 -9.23 0.81
CA PHE A 101 11.11 -8.21 1.72
C PHE A 101 12.27 -7.38 2.25
N LEU A 102 11.97 -6.25 2.90
CA LEU A 102 12.99 -5.49 3.60
C LEU A 102 13.47 -6.25 4.82
N LYS A 103 14.78 -6.21 5.06
CA LYS A 103 15.43 -6.97 6.12
C LYS A 103 16.59 -6.18 6.73
N ARG A 104 16.49 -5.86 8.01
CA ARG A 104 17.49 -5.04 8.73
C ARG A 104 18.92 -5.56 8.65
N SER A 105 19.10 -6.87 8.51
CA SER A 105 20.43 -7.46 8.34
C SER A 105 21.01 -7.35 6.91
N GLU A 106 20.24 -6.82 5.95
CA GLU A 106 20.72 -6.58 4.59
C GLU A 106 21.20 -5.14 4.38
N SER A 107 20.57 -4.17 5.06
CA SER A 107 20.85 -2.76 4.84
C SER A 107 20.40 -1.89 6.01
N ASP A 108 21.17 -0.87 6.35
CA ASP A 108 20.80 0.15 7.35
C ASP A 108 19.60 0.99 6.89
N HIS A 109 19.28 0.99 5.61
CA HIS A 109 18.10 1.64 5.06
C HIS A 109 16.80 0.83 5.30
N ASP A 110 16.90 -0.44 5.70
CA ASP A 110 15.76 -1.31 5.99
C ASP A 110 15.41 -1.20 7.49
N GLN A 111 14.65 -0.16 7.86
CA GLN A 111 14.43 0.23 9.26
C GLN A 111 13.63 -0.81 10.06
N PHE A 112 12.71 -1.54 9.42
CA PHE A 112 11.88 -2.57 10.05
C PHE A 112 11.64 -3.73 9.10
N GLY A 113 11.95 -4.95 9.54
CA GLY A 113 11.66 -6.17 8.79
C GLY A 113 10.26 -6.66 9.14
N ALA A 114 9.43 -6.85 8.13
CA ALA A 114 8.08 -7.36 8.31
C ALA A 114 7.79 -8.49 7.30
N GLY A 115 6.69 -8.50 6.66
CA GLY A 115 6.09 -9.51 5.78
C GLY A 115 4.59 -9.56 6.07
N HIS A 116 4.19 -9.11 7.28
CA HIS A 116 2.81 -8.99 7.70
C HIS A 116 2.32 -7.55 7.53
N ALA A 117 1.12 -7.37 6.96
CA ALA A 117 0.50 -6.06 6.77
C ALA A 117 0.06 -5.40 8.08
N GLY A 118 -0.06 -4.08 8.09
CA GLY A 118 -0.58 -3.28 9.21
C GLY A 118 0.42 -3.00 10.32
N THR A 119 1.70 -3.40 10.19
CA THR A 119 2.70 -3.24 11.25
C THR A 119 3.42 -1.89 11.21
N ALA A 120 3.50 -1.27 10.04
CA ALA A 120 4.36 -0.10 9.81
C ALA A 120 3.97 1.10 10.67
N MET A 121 2.68 1.37 10.85
CA MET A 121 2.22 2.53 11.64
C MET A 121 2.66 2.43 13.11
N SER A 122 2.45 1.26 13.73
CA SER A 122 2.85 1.02 15.11
C SER A 122 4.37 1.02 15.28
N ALA A 123 5.11 0.41 14.34
CA ALA A 123 6.57 0.41 14.35
C ALA A 123 7.14 1.84 14.22
N ALA A 124 6.60 2.63 13.29
CA ALA A 124 7.00 4.01 13.08
C ALA A 124 6.68 4.88 14.30
N LEU A 125 5.52 4.70 14.94
CA LEU A 125 5.17 5.40 16.17
C LEU A 125 6.16 5.07 17.30
N GLY A 126 6.55 3.80 17.44
CA GLY A 126 7.60 3.39 18.38
C GLY A 126 8.94 4.08 18.10
N MET A 127 9.33 4.19 16.82
CA MET A 127 10.55 4.91 16.41
C MET A 127 10.46 6.42 16.69
N ALA A 128 9.33 7.06 16.42
CA ALA A 128 9.09 8.46 16.74
C ALA A 128 9.16 8.71 18.25
N THR A 129 8.58 7.80 19.04
CA THR A 129 8.67 7.86 20.50
C THR A 129 10.10 7.73 20.99
N ALA A 130 10.87 6.78 20.44
CA ALA A 130 12.28 6.60 20.81
C ALA A 130 13.15 7.81 20.43
N ARG A 131 12.89 8.41 19.25
CA ARG A 131 13.52 9.67 18.82
C ARG A 131 13.31 10.77 19.86
N ASP A 132 12.04 10.98 20.26
CA ASP A 132 11.68 12.05 21.20
C ASP A 132 12.29 11.82 22.57
N LEU A 133 12.31 10.58 23.08
CA LEU A 133 12.94 10.22 24.36
C LEU A 133 14.46 10.45 24.35
N LYS A 134 15.10 10.33 23.18
CA LYS A 134 16.53 10.59 23.03
C LYS A 134 16.86 12.06 22.69
N GLY A 135 15.86 12.92 22.47
CA GLY A 135 16.05 14.29 22.01
C GLY A 135 16.59 14.42 20.57
N GLU A 136 16.44 13.38 19.76
CA GLU A 136 16.84 13.36 18.35
C GLU A 136 15.78 14.06 17.48
N GLN A 137 16.15 14.43 16.23
CA GLN A 137 15.30 15.28 15.36
C GLN A 137 14.97 14.65 13.99
N HIS A 138 15.37 13.40 13.74
CA HIS A 138 15.10 12.75 12.46
C HIS A 138 13.60 12.56 12.19
N LYS A 139 13.24 12.51 10.93
CA LYS A 139 11.85 12.25 10.51
C LYS A 139 11.54 10.75 10.58
N VAL A 140 10.27 10.45 10.83
CA VAL A 140 9.76 9.07 10.80
C VAL A 140 8.56 9.01 9.87
N VAL A 141 8.65 8.11 8.89
CA VAL A 141 7.66 7.93 7.83
C VAL A 141 7.20 6.49 7.81
N ALA A 142 5.88 6.26 7.86
CA ALA A 142 5.26 4.97 7.60
C ALA A 142 4.65 4.98 6.20
N VAL A 143 4.98 4.00 5.35
CA VAL A 143 4.35 3.82 4.02
C VAL A 143 3.43 2.62 4.11
N VAL A 144 2.12 2.85 4.00
CA VAL A 144 1.07 1.84 4.20
C VAL A 144 0.20 1.76 2.95
N GLY A 145 -0.02 0.56 2.43
CA GLY A 145 -0.96 0.34 1.33
C GLY A 145 -2.41 0.45 1.81
N ASP A 146 -3.30 0.89 0.93
CA ASP A 146 -4.75 1.01 1.18
C ASP A 146 -5.38 -0.32 1.63
N GLY A 147 -4.94 -1.46 1.08
CA GLY A 147 -5.34 -2.79 1.56
C GLY A 147 -4.93 -3.05 3.01
N ALA A 148 -3.77 -2.58 3.45
CA ALA A 148 -3.28 -2.74 4.81
C ALA A 148 -4.02 -1.83 5.82
N LEU A 149 -4.72 -0.81 5.36
CA LEU A 149 -5.63 -0.02 6.20
C LEU A 149 -6.88 -0.80 6.64
N THR A 150 -7.17 -1.97 6.07
CA THR A 150 -8.23 -2.86 6.58
C THR A 150 -7.80 -3.64 7.83
N CYS A 151 -6.52 -3.61 8.17
CA CYS A 151 -5.92 -4.28 9.31
C CYS A 151 -6.24 -3.53 10.63
N GLY A 152 -6.73 -4.22 11.66
CA GLY A 152 -7.03 -3.63 12.95
C GLY A 152 -5.84 -2.89 13.57
N LEU A 153 -4.65 -3.50 13.51
CA LEU A 153 -3.40 -2.91 14.03
C LEU A 153 -3.05 -1.55 13.39
N SER A 154 -3.43 -1.32 12.11
CA SER A 154 -3.27 0.00 11.47
C SER A 154 -4.10 1.08 12.18
N TYR A 155 -5.34 0.74 12.58
CA TYR A 155 -6.21 1.65 13.35
C TYR A 155 -5.70 1.90 14.76
N GLU A 156 -5.25 0.87 15.44
CA GLU A 156 -4.65 0.98 16.77
C GLU A 156 -3.44 1.91 16.73
N GLY A 157 -2.57 1.73 15.72
CA GLY A 157 -1.41 2.58 15.50
C GLY A 157 -1.78 4.03 15.18
N MET A 158 -2.76 4.27 14.29
CA MET A 158 -3.23 5.62 13.94
C MET A 158 -3.91 6.30 15.12
N ASN A 159 -4.79 5.62 15.84
CA ASN A 159 -5.48 6.16 17.02
C ASN A 159 -4.47 6.63 18.08
N ASN A 160 -3.45 5.81 18.35
CA ASN A 160 -2.41 6.15 19.32
C ASN A 160 -1.49 7.29 18.83
N ALA A 161 -1.17 7.31 17.54
CA ALA A 161 -0.34 8.36 16.95
C ALA A 161 -1.03 9.72 16.99
N GLY A 162 -2.33 9.79 16.66
CA GLY A 162 -3.10 11.02 16.74
C GLY A 162 -3.21 11.53 18.17
N HIS A 163 -3.51 10.65 19.13
CA HIS A 163 -3.57 11.02 20.54
C HIS A 163 -2.24 11.54 21.09
N SER A 164 -1.11 10.96 20.66
CA SER A 164 0.22 11.34 21.16
C SER A 164 0.79 12.59 20.48
N GLU A 165 0.16 13.08 19.41
CA GLU A 165 0.53 14.27 18.62
C GLU A 165 2.01 14.28 18.16
N ARG A 166 2.65 13.11 18.08
CA ARG A 166 4.06 13.01 17.70
C ARG A 166 4.31 13.39 16.25
N ASP A 167 5.51 13.89 15.99
CA ASP A 167 5.96 14.21 14.65
C ASP A 167 6.19 12.92 13.84
N ILE A 168 5.15 12.51 13.08
CA ILE A 168 5.15 11.31 12.26
C ILE A 168 4.42 11.58 10.94
N ILE A 169 4.87 10.95 9.86
CA ILE A 169 4.27 11.04 8.53
C ILE A 169 3.73 9.66 8.16
N LEU A 170 2.44 9.56 7.88
CA LEU A 170 1.82 8.39 7.27
C LEU A 170 1.62 8.65 5.78
N ILE A 171 2.19 7.83 4.93
CA ILE A 171 1.93 7.82 3.49
C ILE A 171 0.96 6.68 3.21
N VAL A 172 -0.23 7.02 2.73
CA VAL A 172 -1.22 6.05 2.25
C VAL A 172 -1.00 5.88 0.75
N ASN A 173 -0.47 4.73 0.35
CA ASN A 173 -0.32 4.34 -1.05
C ASN A 173 -1.59 3.65 -1.52
N ASP A 174 -2.46 4.40 -2.20
CA ASP A 174 -3.77 3.94 -2.66
C ASP A 174 -3.72 3.55 -4.13
N ASN A 175 -3.97 2.28 -4.40
CA ASN A 175 -4.11 1.75 -5.76
C ASN A 175 -5.39 0.90 -5.94
N GLY A 176 -6.28 0.89 -4.96
CA GLY A 176 -7.54 0.16 -4.97
C GLY A 176 -7.41 -1.36 -4.82
N MET A 177 -6.18 -1.86 -4.58
CA MET A 177 -5.88 -3.28 -4.60
C MET A 177 -5.04 -3.72 -3.40
N SER A 178 -5.44 -4.87 -2.84
CA SER A 178 -4.55 -5.72 -2.05
C SER A 178 -3.95 -6.82 -2.95
N ILE A 179 -4.11 -8.09 -2.60
CA ILE A 179 -3.92 -9.20 -3.57
C ILE A 179 -5.07 -9.15 -4.58
N SER A 180 -6.31 -9.16 -4.08
CA SER A 180 -7.57 -8.93 -4.81
C SER A 180 -8.05 -7.47 -4.67
N PRO A 181 -9.11 -7.03 -5.35
CA PRO A 181 -9.75 -5.75 -5.09
C PRO A 181 -10.08 -5.58 -3.60
N ASN A 182 -9.81 -4.41 -3.06
CA ASN A 182 -10.04 -4.15 -1.64
C ASN A 182 -11.51 -4.24 -1.26
N VAL A 183 -11.78 -4.84 -0.10
CA VAL A 183 -13.12 -4.96 0.48
C VAL A 183 -13.30 -4.01 1.68
N GLY A 184 -14.56 -3.79 2.05
CA GLY A 184 -14.92 -3.01 3.22
C GLY A 184 -15.29 -1.56 2.96
N ALA A 185 -15.82 -0.89 3.99
CA ALA A 185 -16.37 0.46 3.89
C ALA A 185 -15.29 1.52 3.62
N ILE A 186 -14.10 1.34 4.18
CA ILE A 186 -13.00 2.30 4.05
C ILE A 186 -12.42 2.28 2.65
N SER A 187 -12.22 1.11 2.07
CA SER A 187 -11.82 0.99 0.68
C SER A 187 -12.83 1.67 -0.26
N LYS A 188 -14.12 1.45 -0.01
CA LYS A 188 -15.19 2.15 -0.74
C LYS A 188 -15.15 3.68 -0.52
N MET A 189 -14.80 4.12 0.67
CA MET A 189 -14.67 5.54 0.98
C MET A 189 -13.49 6.16 0.22
N LEU A 190 -12.31 5.56 0.26
CA LEU A 190 -11.13 6.00 -0.49
C LEU A 190 -11.41 5.99 -2.01
N GLY A 191 -11.99 4.91 -2.55
CA GLY A 191 -12.30 4.78 -3.97
C GLY A 191 -13.37 5.73 -4.50
N ARG A 192 -14.37 6.14 -3.69
CA ARG A 192 -15.40 7.12 -4.10
C ARG A 192 -14.84 8.48 -4.47
N ILE A 193 -13.73 8.86 -3.91
CA ILE A 193 -13.09 10.15 -4.12
C ILE A 193 -12.41 10.20 -5.49
N VAL A 194 -11.87 9.06 -5.92
CA VAL A 194 -11.23 8.92 -7.24
C VAL A 194 -12.28 8.87 -8.36
N ALA A 195 -13.44 8.25 -8.08
CA ALA A 195 -14.44 7.93 -9.09
C ALA A 195 -15.54 8.99 -9.30
N ASP A 196 -15.70 9.99 -8.42
CA ASP A 196 -16.82 10.93 -8.55
C ASP A 196 -16.48 12.21 -9.33
N PRO A 197 -16.90 12.29 -10.61
CA PRO A 197 -16.76 13.50 -11.42
C PRO A 197 -17.53 14.71 -10.83
N ARG A 198 -18.49 14.48 -9.92
CA ARG A 198 -19.30 15.53 -9.30
C ARG A 198 -18.51 16.30 -8.25
N THR A 199 -17.64 15.59 -7.49
CA THR A 199 -16.72 16.23 -6.52
C THR A 199 -15.74 17.14 -7.23
N ASN A 200 -15.21 16.75 -8.37
CA ASN A 200 -14.31 17.59 -9.18
C ASN A 200 -15.06 18.80 -9.80
N ARG A 201 -16.27 18.60 -10.33
CA ARG A 201 -17.08 19.70 -10.87
C ARG A 201 -17.58 20.66 -9.80
N LEU A 202 -17.92 20.17 -8.60
CA LEU A 202 -18.31 21.01 -7.47
C LEU A 202 -17.10 21.83 -6.98
N ARG A 203 -15.94 21.22 -6.89
CA ARG A 203 -14.66 21.87 -6.53
C ARG A 203 -14.30 23.00 -7.52
N GLU A 204 -14.46 22.77 -8.81
CA GLU A 204 -14.24 23.79 -9.86
C GLU A 204 -15.31 24.92 -9.81
N ARG A 205 -16.57 24.59 -9.56
CA ARG A 205 -17.64 25.59 -9.41
C ARG A 205 -17.46 26.45 -8.16
N ILE A 206 -17.07 25.86 -7.03
CA ILE A 206 -16.82 26.61 -5.79
C ILE A 206 -15.61 27.52 -5.95
N LYS A 207 -14.52 27.07 -6.61
CA LYS A 207 -13.38 27.94 -6.95
C LYS A 207 -13.79 29.09 -7.85
N GLY A 208 -14.66 28.87 -8.84
CA GLY A 208 -15.20 29.89 -9.71
C GLY A 208 -16.09 30.91 -8.98
N MET A 209 -16.89 30.45 -8.01
CA MET A 209 -17.74 31.33 -7.19
C MET A 209 -16.93 32.21 -6.22
N THR A 210 -15.92 31.65 -5.56
CA THR A 210 -15.03 32.43 -4.67
C THR A 210 -14.25 33.51 -5.43
N PHE A 211 -13.87 33.23 -6.67
CA PHE A 211 -13.21 34.25 -7.52
C PHE A 211 -14.17 35.34 -7.97
N ALA A 212 -15.42 34.98 -8.30
CA ALA A 212 -16.46 35.96 -8.73
C ALA A 212 -16.97 36.82 -7.56
N LEU A 213 -17.09 36.27 -6.36
CA LEU A 213 -17.54 37.00 -5.15
C LEU A 213 -16.49 37.96 -4.60
N ARG A 214 -15.19 37.74 -4.86
CA ARG A 214 -14.12 38.69 -4.50
C ARG A 214 -14.26 40.04 -5.20
N GLY A 215 -14.92 40.10 -6.35
CA GLY A 215 -15.10 41.32 -7.12
C GLY A 215 -16.34 42.15 -6.74
N VAL A 216 -17.28 41.60 -5.95
CA VAL A 216 -18.61 42.22 -5.76
C VAL A 216 -18.97 42.47 -4.28
N PHE A 217 -18.44 41.74 -3.32
CA PHE A 217 -18.80 41.84 -1.91
C PHE A 217 -17.57 41.84 -0.99
N GLY A 218 -17.55 42.71 0.02
CA GLY A 218 -16.41 42.93 0.93
C GLY A 218 -15.98 41.68 1.75
N GLU A 219 -14.85 41.81 2.45
CA GLU A 219 -14.10 40.71 3.10
C GLU A 219 -14.93 39.79 4.02
N GLY A 220 -15.97 40.25 4.69
CA GLY A 220 -16.81 39.45 5.58
C GLY A 220 -17.65 38.37 4.87
N VAL A 221 -18.03 38.58 3.61
CA VAL A 221 -18.76 37.57 2.81
C VAL A 221 -17.79 36.49 2.27
N VAL A 222 -16.52 36.88 2.06
CA VAL A 222 -15.46 35.98 1.63
C VAL A 222 -15.11 34.97 2.75
N ASP A 223 -15.10 35.41 4.01
CA ASP A 223 -14.84 34.54 5.16
C ASP A 223 -16.01 33.59 5.44
N PHE A 224 -17.26 34.05 5.27
CA PHE A 224 -18.41 33.14 5.33
C PHE A 224 -18.42 32.14 4.17
N ALA A 225 -18.11 32.54 2.95
CA ALA A 225 -18.01 31.67 1.79
C ALA A 225 -16.85 30.66 1.95
N LYS A 226 -15.71 31.05 2.55
CA LYS A 226 -14.62 30.13 2.91
C LYS A 226 -15.05 29.11 3.95
N ASN A 227 -15.74 29.53 5.02
CA ASN A 227 -16.23 28.64 6.07
C ASN A 227 -17.27 27.65 5.54
N VAL A 228 -18.15 28.07 4.61
CA VAL A 228 -19.09 27.18 3.92
C VAL A 228 -18.34 26.27 2.94
N GLU A 229 -17.33 26.77 2.21
CA GLU A 229 -16.48 25.97 1.34
C GLU A 229 -15.68 24.92 2.13
N GLU A 230 -15.12 25.27 3.28
CA GLU A 230 -14.45 24.34 4.20
C GLU A 230 -15.43 23.33 4.79
N SER A 231 -16.61 23.75 5.21
CA SER A 231 -17.64 22.85 5.74
C SER A 231 -18.15 21.85 4.68
N VAL A 232 -18.33 22.28 3.43
CA VAL A 232 -18.74 21.40 2.32
C VAL A 232 -17.57 20.51 1.87
N LYS A 233 -16.33 21.00 1.89
CA LYS A 233 -15.12 20.17 1.65
C LYS A 233 -14.99 19.08 2.70
N ASN A 234 -15.20 19.41 3.97
CA ASN A 234 -15.08 18.48 5.09
C ASN A 234 -16.18 17.41 5.07
N LEU A 235 -17.39 17.70 4.60
CA LEU A 235 -18.51 16.75 4.49
C LEU A 235 -18.28 15.62 3.47
N PHE A 236 -17.30 15.74 2.56
CA PHE A 236 -17.03 14.79 1.47
C PHE A 236 -15.53 14.49 1.28
N SER A 237 -14.67 14.88 2.23
CA SER A 237 -13.23 14.67 2.14
C SER A 237 -12.81 13.27 2.62
N PRO A 238 -11.89 12.56 1.89
CA PRO A 238 -11.25 11.35 2.39
C PRO A 238 -10.43 11.61 3.65
N GLY A 239 -10.02 12.86 3.82
CA GLY A 239 -9.28 13.34 4.98
C GLY A 239 -10.05 13.22 6.27
N MET A 240 -11.39 13.27 6.25
CA MET A 240 -12.21 13.36 7.45
C MET A 240 -11.89 12.26 8.49
N LEU A 241 -11.71 11.01 8.07
CA LEU A 241 -11.34 9.95 8.99
C LEU A 241 -9.98 10.21 9.65
N PHE A 242 -9.00 10.65 8.87
CA PHE A 242 -7.65 10.93 9.37
C PHE A 242 -7.62 12.21 10.22
N GLU A 243 -8.41 13.22 9.86
CA GLU A 243 -8.55 14.48 10.60
C GLU A 243 -9.21 14.24 11.95
N GLU A 244 -10.26 13.44 12.04
CA GLU A 244 -10.89 13.01 13.28
C GLU A 244 -9.95 12.17 14.16
N LEU A 245 -9.00 11.46 13.56
CA LEU A 245 -7.92 10.77 14.29
C LEU A 245 -6.76 11.70 14.66
N GLY A 246 -6.84 13.02 14.42
CA GLY A 246 -5.82 14.00 14.78
C GLY A 246 -4.69 14.20 13.78
N PHE A 247 -4.83 13.68 12.55
CA PHE A 247 -3.84 13.89 11.49
C PHE A 247 -4.19 15.06 10.61
N ARG A 248 -3.20 15.80 10.13
CA ARG A 248 -3.38 16.72 8.99
C ARG A 248 -3.29 15.95 7.69
N TYR A 249 -4.29 16.08 6.83
CA TYR A 249 -4.42 15.35 5.58
C TYR A 249 -3.94 16.17 4.37
N PHE A 250 -3.15 15.53 3.51
CA PHE A 250 -2.62 16.06 2.24
C PHE A 250 -2.91 15.07 1.11
N GLY A 251 -3.69 15.49 0.15
CA GLY A 251 -3.98 14.65 -1.02
C GLY A 251 -5.44 14.73 -1.50
N PRO A 252 -5.88 13.84 -2.39
CA PRO A 252 -5.04 12.83 -3.05
C PRO A 252 -4.03 13.44 -4.04
N ILE A 253 -2.85 12.83 -4.14
CA ILE A 253 -1.74 13.25 -5.00
C ILE A 253 -1.48 12.16 -6.02
N ASP A 254 -1.25 12.55 -7.29
CA ASP A 254 -0.78 11.61 -8.31
C ASP A 254 0.63 11.11 -7.95
N GLY A 255 0.74 9.83 -7.61
CA GLY A 255 1.98 9.18 -7.21
C GLY A 255 2.94 8.91 -8.36
N HIS A 256 2.54 9.18 -9.61
CA HIS A 256 3.39 9.07 -10.80
C HIS A 256 3.88 10.43 -11.31
N ASP A 257 3.41 11.53 -10.71
CA ASP A 257 3.94 12.88 -10.92
C ASP A 257 5.08 13.16 -9.94
N LEU A 258 6.32 12.84 -10.33
CA LEU A 258 7.52 13.00 -9.52
C LEU A 258 7.72 14.44 -9.02
N GLN A 259 7.43 15.44 -9.86
CA GLN A 259 7.60 16.84 -9.47
C GLN A 259 6.67 17.19 -8.31
N LYS A 260 5.38 16.89 -8.47
CA LYS A 260 4.36 17.17 -7.46
C LYS A 260 4.58 16.35 -6.19
N LEU A 261 5.02 15.08 -6.34
CA LEU A 261 5.29 14.19 -5.23
C LEU A 261 6.48 14.70 -4.38
N CYS A 262 7.61 15.06 -5.02
CA CYS A 262 8.75 15.67 -4.34
C CYS A 262 8.38 17.00 -3.66
N ASP A 263 7.67 17.89 -4.35
CA ASP A 263 7.27 19.19 -3.76
C ASP A 263 6.38 18.98 -2.53
N THR A 264 5.45 18.03 -2.58
CA THR A 264 4.57 17.72 -1.44
C THR A 264 5.35 17.09 -0.28
N LEU A 265 6.22 16.12 -0.55
CA LEU A 265 7.03 15.48 0.49
C LEU A 265 7.98 16.47 1.15
N LYS A 266 8.62 17.35 0.37
CA LYS A 266 9.46 18.44 0.88
C LYS A 266 8.66 19.38 1.79
N PHE A 267 7.45 19.78 1.39
CA PHE A 267 6.57 20.64 2.19
C PHE A 267 6.17 19.95 3.50
N VAL A 268 5.69 18.71 3.44
CA VAL A 268 5.24 17.95 4.60
C VAL A 268 6.39 17.63 5.56
N ARG A 269 7.61 17.37 5.04
CA ARG A 269 8.82 17.17 5.85
C ARG A 269 9.13 18.38 6.75
N GLY A 270 8.86 19.60 6.26
CA GLY A 270 9.07 20.83 7.03
C GLY A 270 8.06 21.08 8.15
N MET A 271 6.99 20.30 8.24
CA MET A 271 5.94 20.43 9.24
C MET A 271 6.21 19.55 10.47
N THR A 272 5.40 19.73 11.52
CA THR A 272 5.42 18.95 12.76
C THR A 272 4.05 18.38 13.09
N GLY A 273 3.98 17.37 13.97
CA GLY A 273 2.77 16.67 14.38
C GLY A 273 2.35 15.55 13.40
N PRO A 274 1.26 14.82 13.64
CA PRO A 274 0.81 13.73 12.79
C PRO A 274 0.29 14.24 11.43
N ARG A 275 0.76 13.64 10.33
CA ARG A 275 0.37 14.01 8.95
C ARG A 275 0.11 12.78 8.12
N VAL A 276 -0.90 12.86 7.26
CA VAL A 276 -1.18 11.86 6.22
C VAL A 276 -0.94 12.46 4.84
N VAL A 277 -0.17 11.78 4.02
CA VAL A 277 -0.02 12.04 2.59
C VAL A 277 -0.70 10.91 1.81
N HIS A 278 -1.81 11.21 1.16
CA HIS A 278 -2.55 10.23 0.35
C HIS A 278 -2.04 10.28 -1.09
N VAL A 279 -1.42 9.19 -1.53
CA VAL A 279 -0.76 9.06 -2.82
C VAL A 279 -1.50 8.03 -3.67
N MET A 280 -2.01 8.45 -4.82
CA MET A 280 -2.70 7.58 -5.78
C MET A 280 -1.68 6.96 -6.71
N THR A 281 -1.63 5.63 -6.78
CA THR A 281 -0.72 4.90 -7.66
C THR A 281 -1.45 3.87 -8.51
N GLN A 282 -0.77 3.36 -9.52
CA GLN A 282 -1.26 2.28 -10.37
C GLN A 282 -0.38 1.04 -10.17
N LYS A 283 -0.93 -0.02 -9.61
CA LYS A 283 -0.24 -1.30 -9.46
C LYS A 283 0.15 -1.86 -10.84
N GLY A 284 1.43 -2.21 -11.02
CA GLY A 284 1.94 -2.71 -12.30
C GLY A 284 2.34 -1.65 -13.31
N LYS A 285 2.39 -0.36 -12.93
CA LYS A 285 2.68 0.79 -13.80
C LYS A 285 3.87 0.58 -14.73
N GLY A 286 3.64 0.78 -16.03
CA GLY A 286 4.67 0.66 -17.08
C GLY A 286 4.90 -0.77 -17.58
N PHE A 287 4.09 -1.76 -17.11
CA PHE A 287 4.14 -3.13 -17.62
C PHE A 287 2.72 -3.62 -17.95
N SER A 288 2.36 -3.64 -19.23
CA SER A 288 0.99 -3.85 -19.72
C SER A 288 0.33 -5.12 -19.16
N PHE A 289 1.06 -6.21 -19.01
CA PHE A 289 0.54 -7.44 -18.41
C PHE A 289 0.16 -7.26 -16.95
N ALA A 290 0.96 -6.51 -16.18
CA ALA A 290 0.69 -6.25 -14.77
C ALA A 290 -0.44 -5.22 -14.58
N GLU A 291 -0.57 -4.26 -15.47
CA GLU A 291 -1.67 -3.30 -15.48
C GLU A 291 -3.01 -3.97 -15.82
N SER A 292 -3.01 -4.93 -16.75
CA SER A 292 -4.23 -5.62 -17.19
C SER A 292 -4.73 -6.70 -16.23
N ASN A 293 -3.87 -7.29 -15.41
CA ASN A 293 -4.23 -8.33 -14.42
C ASN A 293 -3.42 -8.18 -13.13
N GLN A 294 -3.80 -7.20 -12.32
CA GLN A 294 -3.08 -6.80 -11.11
C GLN A 294 -3.03 -7.89 -10.02
N GLU A 295 -4.01 -8.80 -9.99
CA GLU A 295 -4.04 -9.92 -9.06
C GLU A 295 -2.98 -10.97 -9.43
N LYS A 296 -2.98 -11.45 -10.69
CA LYS A 296 -1.98 -12.40 -11.20
C LYS A 296 -0.55 -11.87 -10.99
N TRP A 297 -0.36 -10.57 -11.22
CA TRP A 297 0.96 -9.91 -11.15
C TRP A 297 1.32 -9.36 -9.77
N HIS A 298 0.53 -9.67 -8.75
CA HIS A 298 0.90 -9.34 -7.38
C HIS A 298 2.16 -10.06 -6.94
N GLY A 299 2.26 -11.37 -7.20
CA GLY A 299 3.44 -12.18 -6.89
C GLY A 299 3.52 -13.40 -7.80
N LEU A 300 4.61 -13.50 -8.55
CA LEU A 300 4.81 -14.52 -9.59
C LEU A 300 6.07 -15.34 -9.37
N ALA A 301 6.09 -16.56 -9.93
CA ALA A 301 7.30 -17.28 -10.27
C ALA A 301 7.95 -16.66 -11.53
N ALA A 302 9.07 -17.23 -12.00
CA ALA A 302 9.73 -16.79 -13.22
C ALA A 302 8.79 -16.83 -14.44
N TYR A 303 8.88 -15.81 -15.28
CA TYR A 303 7.99 -15.61 -16.43
C TYR A 303 8.76 -15.11 -17.66
N ASP A 304 8.13 -15.18 -18.82
CA ASP A 304 8.63 -14.56 -20.05
C ASP A 304 8.12 -13.11 -20.11
N PRO A 305 9.00 -12.10 -20.15
CA PRO A 305 8.57 -10.69 -20.15
C PRO A 305 7.90 -10.26 -21.47
N VAL A 306 8.04 -11.02 -22.54
CA VAL A 306 7.47 -10.71 -23.87
C VAL A 306 6.04 -11.27 -23.98
N THR A 307 5.81 -12.48 -23.45
CA THR A 307 4.49 -13.16 -23.55
C THR A 307 3.67 -13.08 -22.28
N GLY A 308 4.27 -12.74 -21.12
CA GLY A 308 3.62 -12.76 -19.81
C GLY A 308 3.29 -14.17 -19.30
N GLU A 309 3.83 -15.22 -19.93
CA GLU A 309 3.60 -16.61 -19.54
C GLU A 309 4.62 -17.08 -18.49
N ALA A 310 4.17 -17.96 -17.59
CA ALA A 310 5.08 -18.61 -16.65
C ALA A 310 6.09 -19.51 -17.40
N ARG A 311 7.38 -19.39 -17.07
CA ARG A 311 8.46 -20.19 -17.71
C ARG A 311 8.33 -21.70 -17.40
N LYS A 312 7.77 -22.07 -16.25
CA LYS A 312 7.48 -23.45 -15.89
C LYS A 312 5.97 -23.64 -15.75
N LYS A 313 5.37 -24.47 -16.58
CA LYS A 313 4.01 -24.96 -16.36
C LYS A 313 4.09 -26.07 -15.30
N SER A 314 3.25 -26.01 -14.27
CA SER A 314 3.13 -27.09 -13.29
C SER A 314 2.56 -28.33 -13.99
N SER A 315 3.36 -29.40 -14.07
CA SER A 315 2.96 -30.72 -14.58
C SER A 315 2.79 -31.75 -13.47
N GLY A 316 2.79 -31.30 -12.22
CA GLY A 316 2.67 -32.14 -11.03
C GLY A 316 1.23 -32.46 -10.62
N PRO A 317 1.04 -33.24 -9.54
CA PRO A 317 -0.26 -33.46 -8.94
C PRO A 317 -0.89 -32.15 -8.48
N PRO A 318 -2.23 -32.11 -8.24
CA PRO A 318 -2.90 -30.93 -7.73
C PRO A 318 -2.23 -30.41 -6.45
N THR A 319 -2.14 -29.09 -6.32
CA THR A 319 -1.63 -28.45 -5.10
C THR A 319 -2.62 -28.66 -3.94
N TRP A 320 -2.16 -28.56 -2.70
CA TRP A 320 -3.03 -28.58 -1.51
C TRP A 320 -4.13 -27.52 -1.57
N THR A 321 -3.84 -26.33 -2.08
CA THR A 321 -4.80 -25.26 -2.32
C THR A 321 -5.93 -25.70 -3.26
N GLN A 322 -5.59 -26.37 -4.37
CA GLN A 322 -6.58 -26.88 -5.33
C GLN A 322 -7.44 -28.00 -4.73
N VAL A 323 -6.81 -28.95 -4.02
CA VAL A 323 -7.52 -30.05 -3.35
C VAL A 323 -8.47 -29.51 -2.28
N PHE A 324 -7.99 -28.57 -1.45
CA PHE A 324 -8.80 -27.93 -0.42
C PHE A 324 -9.99 -27.19 -1.00
N GLY A 325 -9.77 -26.32 -2.00
CA GLY A 325 -10.85 -25.53 -2.62
C GLY A 325 -11.92 -26.40 -3.27
N ALA A 326 -11.51 -27.46 -4.01
CA ALA A 326 -12.42 -28.41 -4.61
C ALA A 326 -13.21 -29.20 -3.56
N GLY A 327 -12.54 -29.71 -2.53
CA GLY A 327 -13.16 -30.47 -1.44
C GLY A 327 -14.15 -29.64 -0.63
N LEU A 328 -13.78 -28.41 -0.26
CA LEU A 328 -14.66 -27.48 0.44
C LEU A 328 -15.93 -27.18 -0.39
N THR A 329 -15.75 -26.93 -1.68
CA THR A 329 -16.86 -26.63 -2.60
C THR A 329 -17.78 -27.85 -2.81
N ALA A 330 -17.22 -29.06 -2.82
CA ALA A 330 -18.00 -30.30 -2.90
C ALA A 330 -18.83 -30.52 -1.62
N LEU A 331 -18.21 -30.41 -0.44
CA LEU A 331 -18.91 -30.53 0.85
C LEU A 331 -20.05 -29.51 1.01
N ALA A 332 -19.89 -28.30 0.49
CA ALA A 332 -20.92 -27.26 0.54
C ALA A 332 -22.21 -27.62 -0.25
N ALA A 333 -22.15 -28.57 -1.18
CA ALA A 333 -23.33 -29.07 -1.87
C ALA A 333 -24.23 -29.91 -0.96
N GLU A 334 -23.63 -30.64 -0.03
CA GLU A 334 -24.33 -31.51 0.92
C GLU A 334 -24.64 -30.79 2.24
N HIS A 335 -23.93 -29.69 2.53
CA HIS A 335 -23.99 -28.93 3.76
C HIS A 335 -24.34 -27.45 3.48
N PRO A 336 -25.63 -27.08 3.40
CA PRO A 336 -26.07 -25.72 3.14
C PRO A 336 -25.66 -24.71 4.24
N GLU A 337 -25.43 -25.21 5.46
CA GLU A 337 -24.93 -24.42 6.60
C GLU A 337 -23.43 -24.09 6.51
N LEU A 338 -22.68 -24.70 5.58
CA LEU A 338 -21.24 -24.46 5.44
C LEU A 338 -20.98 -23.17 4.69
N VAL A 339 -20.13 -22.32 5.26
CA VAL A 339 -19.67 -21.05 4.68
C VAL A 339 -18.14 -20.95 4.70
N ALA A 340 -17.58 -20.21 3.76
CA ALA A 340 -16.16 -19.96 3.68
C ALA A 340 -15.83 -18.52 4.05
N VAL A 341 -14.80 -18.33 4.88
CA VAL A 341 -14.27 -17.03 5.30
C VAL A 341 -12.79 -16.96 4.94
N THR A 342 -12.33 -15.88 4.35
CA THR A 342 -10.91 -15.63 4.08
C THR A 342 -10.53 -14.20 4.40
N ALA A 343 -9.24 -13.93 4.56
CA ALA A 343 -8.69 -12.60 4.83
C ALA A 343 -7.85 -12.13 3.63
N ALA A 344 -8.50 -11.52 2.64
CA ALA A 344 -7.93 -10.95 1.41
C ALA A 344 -7.16 -11.94 0.51
N MET A 345 -7.38 -13.25 0.66
CA MET A 345 -6.62 -14.28 -0.07
C MET A 345 -7.49 -15.39 -0.69
N PRO A 346 -8.55 -15.09 -1.45
CA PRO A 346 -9.41 -16.13 -2.01
C PRO A 346 -8.67 -17.09 -2.95
N SER A 347 -7.85 -16.57 -3.86
CA SER A 347 -7.05 -17.39 -4.80
C SER A 347 -5.96 -18.18 -4.08
N GLY A 348 -5.25 -17.54 -3.12
CA GLY A 348 -4.16 -18.15 -2.36
C GLY A 348 -4.62 -19.31 -1.49
N THR A 349 -5.79 -19.22 -0.90
CA THR A 349 -6.39 -20.27 -0.06
C THR A 349 -7.21 -21.30 -0.85
N GLY A 350 -7.50 -21.03 -2.14
CA GLY A 350 -8.34 -21.89 -3.00
C GLY A 350 -9.84 -21.68 -2.81
N THR A 351 -10.24 -20.70 -1.98
CA THR A 351 -11.66 -20.41 -1.73
C THR A 351 -12.35 -19.66 -2.87
N SER A 352 -11.61 -19.20 -3.88
CA SER A 352 -12.18 -18.58 -5.10
C SER A 352 -13.16 -19.52 -5.82
N VAL A 353 -12.89 -20.83 -5.88
CA VAL A 353 -13.80 -21.83 -6.47
C VAL A 353 -15.12 -21.93 -5.69
N PHE A 354 -15.05 -21.82 -4.36
CA PHE A 354 -16.21 -21.75 -3.50
C PHE A 354 -17.00 -20.46 -3.72
N GLN A 355 -16.32 -19.32 -3.82
CA GLN A 355 -16.91 -18.01 -4.09
C GLN A 355 -17.69 -17.98 -5.40
N GLU A 356 -17.14 -18.56 -6.48
CA GLU A 356 -17.79 -18.61 -7.78
C GLU A 356 -19.11 -19.40 -7.73
N LYS A 357 -19.15 -20.49 -6.95
CA LYS A 357 -20.33 -21.39 -6.88
C LYS A 357 -21.34 -20.97 -5.82
N TYR A 358 -20.90 -20.41 -4.71
CA TYR A 358 -21.71 -20.06 -3.55
C TYR A 358 -21.40 -18.64 -3.04
N PRO A 359 -21.60 -17.57 -3.85
CA PRO A 359 -21.19 -16.21 -3.49
C PRO A 359 -21.84 -15.68 -2.21
N GLU A 360 -23.10 -16.06 -1.89
CA GLU A 360 -23.77 -15.67 -0.64
C GLU A 360 -23.26 -16.36 0.62
N ARG A 361 -22.45 -17.40 0.47
CA ARG A 361 -21.86 -18.16 1.56
C ARG A 361 -20.35 -17.95 1.66
N PHE A 362 -19.84 -16.98 0.93
CA PHE A 362 -18.43 -16.60 0.92
C PHE A 362 -18.23 -15.21 1.49
N PHE A 363 -17.26 -15.09 2.42
CA PHE A 363 -16.94 -13.83 3.10
C PHE A 363 -15.43 -13.56 3.00
N ASP A 364 -15.06 -12.50 2.27
CA ASP A 364 -13.73 -11.90 2.35
C ASP A 364 -13.80 -10.70 3.28
N VAL A 365 -13.03 -10.73 4.35
CA VAL A 365 -13.05 -9.69 5.38
C VAL A 365 -11.93 -8.65 5.22
N GLY A 366 -11.14 -8.73 4.15
CA GLY A 366 -9.92 -7.94 3.98
C GLY A 366 -8.78 -8.49 4.82
N ILE A 367 -7.71 -7.71 5.01
CA ILE A 367 -6.55 -8.15 5.82
C ILE A 367 -6.89 -7.98 7.31
N ALA A 368 -7.79 -8.83 7.81
CA ALA A 368 -8.38 -8.73 9.16
C ALA A 368 -8.59 -10.11 9.79
N GLU A 369 -7.51 -10.84 10.01
CA GLU A 369 -7.53 -12.24 10.46
C GLU A 369 -8.22 -12.39 11.83
N GLY A 370 -7.96 -11.50 12.79
CA GLY A 370 -8.63 -11.49 14.11
C GLY A 370 -10.15 -11.33 13.96
N HIS A 371 -10.58 -10.41 13.09
CA HIS A 371 -12.00 -10.25 12.76
C HIS A 371 -12.58 -11.52 12.10
N ALA A 372 -11.84 -12.13 11.15
CA ALA A 372 -12.28 -13.34 10.45
C ALA A 372 -12.63 -14.46 11.42
N VAL A 373 -11.76 -14.73 12.39
CA VAL A 373 -11.94 -15.82 13.37
C VAL A 373 -13.08 -15.49 14.34
N THR A 374 -13.13 -14.26 14.87
CA THR A 374 -14.22 -13.82 15.75
C THR A 374 -15.58 -13.83 15.04
N PHE A 375 -15.64 -13.36 13.78
CA PHE A 375 -16.82 -13.41 12.94
C PHE A 375 -17.30 -14.86 12.72
N ALA A 376 -16.36 -15.76 12.41
CA ALA A 376 -16.66 -17.19 12.29
C ALA A 376 -17.20 -17.77 13.61
N GLY A 377 -16.62 -17.39 14.76
CA GLY A 377 -17.16 -17.76 16.07
C GLY A 377 -18.62 -17.32 16.23
N GLY A 378 -18.93 -16.07 15.85
CA GLY A 378 -20.30 -15.55 15.86
C GLY A 378 -21.25 -16.37 14.97
N LEU A 379 -20.84 -16.71 13.74
CA LEU A 379 -21.61 -17.56 12.83
C LEU A 379 -21.88 -18.96 13.42
N ALA A 380 -20.87 -19.56 14.05
CA ALA A 380 -20.97 -20.87 14.64
C ALA A 380 -22.00 -20.91 15.79
N THR A 381 -22.12 -19.84 16.58
CA THR A 381 -23.14 -19.75 17.67
C THR A 381 -24.57 -19.77 17.12
N GLN A 382 -24.76 -19.47 15.84
CA GLN A 382 -26.07 -19.47 15.17
C GLN A 382 -26.31 -20.71 14.30
N GLY A 383 -25.52 -21.76 14.47
CA GLY A 383 -25.68 -23.04 13.77
C GLY A 383 -25.08 -23.09 12.38
N ILE A 384 -24.35 -22.05 11.96
CA ILE A 384 -23.58 -22.04 10.71
C ILE A 384 -22.26 -22.78 10.92
N ARG A 385 -21.72 -23.40 9.88
CA ARG A 385 -20.40 -24.06 9.89
C ARG A 385 -19.37 -23.25 9.10
N PRO A 386 -18.70 -22.27 9.71
CA PRO A 386 -17.70 -21.48 9.02
C PRO A 386 -16.38 -22.24 8.90
N VAL A 387 -15.74 -22.12 7.73
CA VAL A 387 -14.38 -22.55 7.47
C VAL A 387 -13.54 -21.30 7.21
N CYS A 388 -12.67 -20.95 8.17
CA CYS A 388 -11.71 -19.88 8.03
C CYS A 388 -10.47 -20.37 7.29
N ALA A 389 -10.31 -19.98 6.03
CA ALA A 389 -9.16 -20.29 5.20
C ALA A 389 -8.11 -19.18 5.31
N ILE A 390 -7.15 -19.35 6.20
CA ILE A 390 -6.09 -18.38 6.52
C ILE A 390 -4.75 -19.11 6.53
N TYR A 391 -3.70 -18.53 5.94
CA TYR A 391 -2.35 -19.11 6.01
C TYR A 391 -1.86 -19.13 7.46
N SER A 392 -1.19 -20.24 7.85
CA SER A 392 -0.74 -20.46 9.23
C SER A 392 0.11 -19.30 9.77
N THR A 393 0.95 -18.69 8.92
CA THR A 393 1.77 -17.53 9.32
C THR A 393 0.92 -16.30 9.62
N PHE A 394 -0.21 -16.10 8.94
CA PHE A 394 -1.12 -14.96 9.17
C PHE A 394 -2.13 -15.23 10.29
N LEU A 395 -2.46 -16.50 10.52
CA LEU A 395 -3.36 -16.91 11.60
C LEU A 395 -2.84 -16.54 13.00
N GLN A 396 -1.53 -16.30 13.15
CA GLN A 396 -0.94 -15.79 14.40
C GLN A 396 -1.64 -14.53 14.95
N ARG A 397 -2.27 -13.71 14.09
CA ARG A 397 -3.01 -12.51 14.48
C ARG A 397 -4.38 -12.78 15.10
N ALA A 398 -4.83 -13.99 15.03
CA ALA A 398 -6.13 -14.43 15.53
C ALA A 398 -5.97 -15.52 16.59
N TYR A 399 -4.83 -15.51 17.29
CA TYR A 399 -4.45 -16.57 18.22
C TYR A 399 -5.32 -16.60 19.47
N ASP A 400 -5.71 -15.44 20.02
CA ASP A 400 -6.60 -15.25 21.16
C ASP A 400 -8.09 -15.35 20.79
#